data_84b221e86f81b2d67941377aec033073
#
_entry.id   84b221e86f81b2d67941377aec033073
#
_cell.length_a   1.000
_cell.length_b   1.000
_cell.length_c   1.000
_cell.angle_alpha   90.00
_cell.angle_beta   90.00
_cell.angle_gamma   90.00
#
_symmetry.space_group_name_H-M   'P 1'
#
loop_
_entity.id
_entity.type
_entity.pdbx_description
1 polymer ?
#
loop_
_entity_poly.entity_id
_entity_poly.type
_entity_poly.pdbx_seq_one_letter_code
_entity_poly.pdbx_strand_id
1 'polypeptide(L)'
;MQMTRFIDVPTMSRLVETVGVSKFIGELADAIREDFVSWPEFDKSARVANHSEIGVIELMPVSNARRYAFKYVNGHPKNTQRGLYTVMAFGVLADVETGYPILLSELTVATALRTCATSLMAARALARPGTRRMALIGNGAQSEFQALAFHSHLGIEEIAAYDVDPLATERLIRNLAAWPSLKIVRASSTAQAVRGADIVTTVTADKTYATILTPDMIEPGMHINAVGGDCPGKTELHEDVLRAGRVFVEYEPQTRIEGDIQQMPAEFPVVDLWRVLAGSIPGREDANQVTIFDSVGFALEDYSALRYVHEQAEALDLGIGVELVPWGEHDDDNDPKDLFRYTRTGKSRRAIRKIA
;
A
#
# COMPACT_ATOMS: atom_id res chain seq x y z
N MET A 1 3.48 28.92 17.09
CA MET A 1 2.29 28.67 16.27
C MET A 1 2.45 27.30 15.63
N GLN A 2 1.60 26.36 15.96
CA GLN A 2 1.66 25.01 15.40
C GLN A 2 1.04 25.05 14.00
N MET A 3 1.74 24.52 13.00
CA MET A 3 1.25 24.43 11.61
C MET A 3 1.19 22.98 11.19
N THR A 4 0.20 22.64 10.36
CA THR A 4 0.15 21.32 9.73
C THR A 4 1.23 21.25 8.66
N ARG A 5 2.08 20.22 8.69
CA ARG A 5 3.03 19.95 7.61
C ARG A 5 2.28 19.46 6.38
N PHE A 6 2.56 20.06 5.23
CA PHE A 6 1.99 19.63 3.96
C PHE A 6 3.06 19.05 3.03
N ILE A 7 2.81 17.85 2.54
CA ILE A 7 3.65 17.14 1.58
C ILE A 7 2.87 16.96 0.29
N ASP A 8 3.26 17.70 -0.73
CA ASP A 8 2.75 17.56 -2.09
C ASP A 8 3.55 16.52 -2.91
N VAL A 9 3.11 16.22 -4.14
CA VAL A 9 3.77 15.24 -5.01
C VAL A 9 5.24 15.57 -5.28
N PRO A 10 5.64 16.82 -5.63
CA PRO A 10 7.04 17.17 -5.77
C PRO A 10 7.88 16.97 -4.51
N THR A 11 7.31 17.27 -3.35
CA THR A 11 8.00 17.08 -2.06
C THR A 11 8.15 15.60 -1.73
N MET A 12 7.11 14.77 -1.97
CA MET A 12 7.18 13.33 -1.81
C MET A 12 8.24 12.72 -2.73
N SER A 13 8.27 13.12 -4.00
CA SER A 13 9.30 12.66 -4.95
C SER A 13 10.71 12.98 -4.47
N ARG A 14 10.93 14.22 -4.01
CA ARG A 14 12.23 14.65 -3.45
C ARG A 14 12.60 13.86 -2.20
N LEU A 15 11.65 13.57 -1.33
CA LEU A 15 11.87 12.77 -0.13
C LEU A 15 12.33 11.36 -0.51
N VAL A 16 11.62 10.70 -1.43
CA VAL A 16 11.97 9.36 -1.93
C VAL A 16 13.34 9.36 -2.64
N GLU A 17 13.63 10.37 -3.45
CA GLU A 17 14.92 10.53 -4.12
C GLU A 17 16.07 10.73 -3.12
N THR A 18 15.85 11.54 -2.08
CA THR A 18 16.87 11.83 -1.05
C THR A 18 17.18 10.61 -0.20
N VAL A 19 16.18 9.87 0.21
CA VAL A 19 16.35 8.61 0.96
C VAL A 19 16.90 7.50 0.06
N GLY A 20 16.51 7.50 -1.21
CA GLY A 20 16.73 6.44 -2.18
C GLY A 20 15.56 5.44 -2.17
N VAL A 21 14.95 5.20 -3.34
CA VAL A 21 13.69 4.43 -3.47
C VAL A 21 13.77 3.05 -2.82
N SER A 22 14.85 2.32 -3.02
CA SER A 22 15.03 0.97 -2.43
C SER A 22 15.09 1.04 -0.91
N LYS A 23 15.89 1.94 -0.36
CA LYS A 23 15.99 2.15 1.09
C LYS A 23 14.65 2.58 1.69
N PHE A 24 13.95 3.52 1.03
CA PHE A 24 12.61 3.97 1.44
C PHE A 24 11.63 2.81 1.57
N ILE A 25 11.56 1.92 0.56
CA ILE A 25 10.68 0.74 0.58
C ILE A 25 11.04 -0.19 1.75
N GLY A 26 12.32 -0.44 1.99
CA GLY A 26 12.78 -1.30 3.07
C GLY A 26 12.43 -0.75 4.46
N GLU A 27 12.72 0.52 4.70
CA GLU A 27 12.40 1.21 5.96
C GLU A 27 10.88 1.32 6.18
N LEU A 28 10.12 1.56 5.12
CA LEU A 28 8.66 1.57 5.19
C LEU A 28 8.10 0.18 5.51
N ALA A 29 8.66 -0.90 4.94
CA ALA A 29 8.27 -2.26 5.29
C ALA A 29 8.54 -2.58 6.77
N ASP A 30 9.65 -2.07 7.31
CA ASP A 30 9.99 -2.22 8.72
C ASP A 30 9.03 -1.39 9.61
N ALA A 31 8.68 -0.16 9.22
CA ALA A 31 7.70 0.67 9.92
C ALA A 31 6.29 0.04 9.93
N ILE A 32 5.85 -0.54 8.80
CA ILE A 32 4.58 -1.28 8.72
C ILE A 32 4.62 -2.49 9.65
N ARG A 33 5.73 -3.24 9.65
CA ARG A 33 5.90 -4.41 10.53
C ARG A 33 5.81 -4.02 12.01
N GLU A 34 6.42 -2.92 12.44
CA GLU A 34 6.35 -2.43 13.82
C GLU A 34 4.91 -2.18 14.25
N ASP A 35 4.13 -1.50 13.41
CA ASP A 35 2.73 -1.19 13.71
C ASP A 35 1.85 -2.46 13.67
N PHE A 36 2.12 -3.42 12.77
CA PHE A 36 1.45 -4.73 12.79
C PHE A 36 1.77 -5.56 14.03
N VAL A 37 2.98 -5.49 14.56
CA VAL A 37 3.34 -6.14 15.83
C VAL A 37 2.57 -5.53 17.01
N SER A 38 2.30 -4.22 16.94
CA SER A 38 1.49 -3.48 17.93
C SER A 38 -0.01 -3.54 17.65
N TRP A 39 -0.49 -4.47 16.83
CA TRP A 39 -1.89 -4.61 16.40
C TRP A 39 -2.96 -4.44 17.48
N PRO A 40 -2.80 -5.00 18.71
CA PRO A 40 -3.80 -4.84 19.76
C PRO A 40 -3.97 -3.39 20.26
N GLU A 41 -3.01 -2.52 20.01
CA GLU A 41 -3.04 -1.11 20.45
C GLU A 41 -3.88 -0.22 19.52
N PHE A 42 -4.28 -0.74 18.36
CA PHE A 42 -4.99 0.04 17.35
C PHE A 42 -6.50 -0.20 17.41
N ASP A 43 -7.25 0.88 17.30
CA ASP A 43 -8.68 0.86 16.94
C ASP A 43 -8.79 0.80 15.41
N LYS A 44 -9.48 -0.23 14.93
CA LYS A 44 -9.49 -0.65 13.52
C LYS A 44 -10.91 -0.91 13.03
N SER A 45 -11.16 -0.50 11.79
CA SER A 45 -12.40 -0.82 11.07
C SER A 45 -12.09 -1.14 9.61
N ALA A 46 -12.98 -1.86 8.96
CA ALA A 46 -12.96 -1.94 7.51
C ALA A 46 -13.15 -0.55 6.91
N ARG A 47 -12.66 -0.36 5.68
CA ARG A 47 -12.84 0.91 4.96
C ARG A 47 -14.31 1.24 4.76
N VAL A 48 -14.61 2.55 4.74
CA VAL A 48 -15.94 3.08 4.38
C VAL A 48 -15.91 3.43 2.90
N ALA A 49 -16.71 2.73 2.10
CA ALA A 49 -16.71 2.84 0.65
C ALA A 49 -18.04 3.38 0.11
N ASN A 50 -17.96 4.34 -0.82
CA ASN A 50 -19.07 4.80 -1.63
C ASN A 50 -18.89 4.31 -3.07
N HIS A 51 -19.64 3.29 -3.44
CA HIS A 51 -19.62 2.69 -4.77
C HIS A 51 -20.53 3.45 -5.75
N SER A 52 -20.07 3.53 -7.00
CA SER A 52 -20.84 4.03 -8.14
C SER A 52 -20.60 3.13 -9.36
N GLU A 53 -21.38 3.31 -10.43
CA GLU A 53 -21.19 2.58 -11.69
C GLU A 53 -19.82 2.81 -12.35
N ILE A 54 -19.14 3.89 -11.99
CA ILE A 54 -17.89 4.32 -12.64
C ILE A 54 -16.66 4.16 -11.74
N GLY A 55 -16.84 3.85 -10.47
CA GLY A 55 -15.74 3.71 -9.53
C GLY A 55 -16.18 3.75 -8.07
N VAL A 56 -15.21 3.82 -7.19
CA VAL A 56 -15.38 3.87 -5.74
C VAL A 56 -14.59 5.03 -5.14
N ILE A 57 -15.11 5.60 -4.06
CA ILE A 57 -14.38 6.54 -3.19
C ILE A 57 -14.43 5.98 -1.78
N GLU A 58 -13.29 5.96 -1.09
CA GLU A 58 -13.13 5.27 0.18
C GLU A 58 -12.43 6.15 1.21
N LEU A 59 -12.82 5.95 2.48
CA LEU A 59 -12.08 6.43 3.64
C LEU A 59 -11.59 5.23 4.44
N MET A 60 -10.32 5.29 4.84
CA MET A 60 -9.63 4.22 5.55
C MET A 60 -9.05 4.77 6.87
N PRO A 61 -9.86 4.85 7.94
CA PRO A 61 -9.42 5.36 9.24
C PRO A 61 -8.78 4.29 10.11
N VAL A 62 -7.84 4.71 10.96
CA VAL A 62 -7.23 3.89 12.02
C VAL A 62 -6.62 4.80 13.07
N SER A 63 -6.60 4.36 14.32
CA SER A 63 -5.96 5.12 15.40
C SER A 63 -5.33 4.21 16.46
N ASN A 64 -4.40 4.78 17.20
CA ASN A 64 -3.95 4.27 18.49
C ASN A 64 -4.11 5.36 19.56
N ALA A 65 -3.60 5.14 20.76
CA ALA A 65 -3.70 6.11 21.85
C ALA A 65 -3.02 7.47 21.59
N ARG A 66 -2.16 7.57 20.57
CA ARG A 66 -1.34 8.77 20.28
C ARG A 66 -1.70 9.46 18.97
N ARG A 67 -2.02 8.68 17.94
CA ARG A 67 -2.19 9.19 16.57
C ARG A 67 -3.46 8.61 15.97
N TYR A 68 -4.14 9.45 15.21
CA TYR A 68 -5.22 9.09 14.30
C TYR A 68 -4.77 9.34 12.87
N ALA A 69 -5.05 8.41 11.98
CA ALA A 69 -4.81 8.60 10.55
C ALA A 69 -6.04 8.22 9.74
N PHE A 70 -6.17 8.86 8.59
CA PHE A 70 -7.05 8.36 7.54
C PHE A 70 -6.43 8.60 6.17
N LYS A 71 -6.78 7.72 5.22
CA LYS A 71 -6.57 7.93 3.80
C LYS A 71 -7.91 8.13 3.10
N TYR A 72 -8.01 9.16 2.26
CA TYR A 72 -8.96 9.25 1.18
C TYR A 72 -8.35 8.62 -0.05
N VAL A 73 -9.07 7.74 -0.73
CA VAL A 73 -8.62 7.10 -1.97
C VAL A 73 -9.81 6.87 -2.90
N ASN A 74 -9.56 6.92 -4.20
CA ASN A 74 -10.53 6.53 -5.21
C ASN A 74 -10.02 5.38 -6.08
N GLY A 75 -10.94 4.59 -6.62
CA GLY A 75 -10.71 3.60 -7.67
C GLY A 75 -11.62 3.88 -8.87
N HIS A 76 -11.09 4.53 -9.90
CA HIS A 76 -11.84 4.89 -11.10
C HIS A 76 -11.11 4.40 -12.36
N PRO A 77 -11.35 3.15 -12.84
CA PRO A 77 -10.60 2.53 -13.94
C PRO A 77 -10.60 3.32 -15.24
N LYS A 78 -11.72 4.01 -15.54
CA LYS A 78 -11.88 4.79 -16.77
C LYS A 78 -11.18 6.17 -16.75
N ASN A 79 -10.56 6.55 -15.63
CA ASN A 79 -9.83 7.81 -15.50
C ASN A 79 -8.67 7.93 -16.48
N THR A 80 -8.02 6.83 -16.83
CA THR A 80 -6.93 6.81 -17.82
C THR A 80 -7.36 7.36 -19.19
N GLN A 81 -8.63 7.20 -19.57
CA GLN A 81 -9.20 7.77 -20.80
C GLN A 81 -9.31 9.30 -20.74
N ARG A 82 -9.18 9.90 -19.56
CA ARG A 82 -9.23 11.34 -19.32
C ARG A 82 -7.87 11.92 -18.91
N GLY A 83 -6.79 11.12 -19.01
CA GLY A 83 -5.45 11.51 -18.56
C GLY A 83 -5.28 11.60 -17.03
N LEU A 84 -6.19 10.99 -16.27
CA LEU A 84 -6.12 10.91 -14.80
C LEU A 84 -5.70 9.51 -14.37
N TYR A 85 -5.13 9.40 -13.17
CA TYR A 85 -4.80 8.10 -12.58
C TYR A 85 -6.06 7.33 -12.16
N THR A 86 -6.02 6.00 -12.26
CA THR A 86 -7.07 5.11 -11.74
C THR A 86 -7.23 5.29 -10.24
N VAL A 87 -6.11 5.42 -9.52
CA VAL A 87 -6.04 5.62 -8.08
C VAL A 87 -5.40 6.97 -7.80
N MET A 88 -6.06 7.79 -7.01
CA MET A 88 -5.54 9.05 -6.46
C MET A 88 -5.87 9.09 -4.98
N ALA A 89 -4.93 9.52 -4.15
CA ALA A 89 -5.10 9.48 -2.71
C ALA A 89 -4.40 10.65 -2.01
N PHE A 90 -4.94 11.02 -0.86
CA PHE A 90 -4.27 11.85 0.15
C PHE A 90 -4.62 11.36 1.55
N GLY A 91 -3.88 11.80 2.55
CA GLY A 91 -4.14 11.38 3.92
C GLY A 91 -3.72 12.41 4.94
N VAL A 92 -4.22 12.20 6.15
CA VAL A 92 -3.95 13.05 7.32
C VAL A 92 -3.44 12.17 8.45
N LEU A 93 -2.46 12.70 9.19
CA LEU A 93 -2.05 12.20 10.50
C LEU A 93 -2.37 13.28 11.53
N ALA A 94 -3.08 12.91 12.59
CA ALA A 94 -3.49 13.83 13.64
C ALA A 94 -3.02 13.35 15.02
N ASP A 95 -2.82 14.29 15.93
CA ASP A 95 -2.55 14.04 17.34
C ASP A 95 -3.86 13.70 18.07
N VAL A 96 -3.91 12.59 18.80
CA VAL A 96 -5.15 12.16 19.48
C VAL A 96 -5.49 13.01 20.69
N GLU A 97 -4.49 13.51 21.41
CA GLU A 97 -4.71 14.31 22.62
C GLU A 97 -5.42 15.64 22.30
N THR A 98 -5.02 16.28 21.20
CA THR A 98 -5.51 17.61 20.80
C THR A 98 -6.49 17.58 19.64
N GLY A 99 -6.52 16.49 18.86
CA GLY A 99 -7.20 16.41 17.57
C GLY A 99 -6.50 17.21 16.46
N TYR A 100 -5.32 17.79 16.70
CA TYR A 100 -4.65 18.64 15.75
C TYR A 100 -4.06 17.85 14.56
N PRO A 101 -4.34 18.25 13.29
CA PRO A 101 -3.74 17.60 12.13
C PRO A 101 -2.26 18.01 12.01
N ILE A 102 -1.34 17.09 12.23
CA ILE A 102 0.10 17.35 12.20
C ILE A 102 0.69 17.20 10.79
N LEU A 103 0.08 16.34 9.96
CA LEU A 103 0.49 16.11 8.58
C LEU A 103 -0.75 16.04 7.67
N LEU A 104 -0.67 16.70 6.51
CA LEU A 104 -1.48 16.47 5.32
C LEU A 104 -0.55 16.06 4.19
N SER A 105 -0.73 14.88 3.61
CA SER A 105 0.19 14.35 2.60
C SER A 105 -0.55 13.81 1.38
N GLU A 106 0.06 14.00 0.19
CA GLU A 106 -0.28 13.16 -0.95
C GLU A 106 -0.05 11.69 -0.57
N LEU A 107 -0.88 10.81 -1.06
CA LEU A 107 -0.74 9.36 -0.85
C LEU A 107 -0.90 8.56 -2.15
N THR A 108 -0.87 9.19 -3.32
CA THR A 108 -0.90 8.45 -4.59
C THR A 108 0.43 7.71 -4.80
N VAL A 109 1.55 8.42 -4.68
CA VAL A 109 2.90 7.84 -4.73
C VAL A 109 3.15 6.96 -3.50
N ALA A 110 2.79 7.48 -2.32
CA ALA A 110 2.98 6.73 -1.08
C ALA A 110 2.18 5.41 -1.05
N THR A 111 0.98 5.34 -1.65
CA THR A 111 0.23 4.08 -1.78
C THR A 111 0.98 3.07 -2.65
N ALA A 112 1.63 3.49 -3.74
CA ALA A 112 2.43 2.58 -4.55
C ALA A 112 3.60 2.00 -3.73
N LEU A 113 4.29 2.84 -2.96
CA LEU A 113 5.41 2.45 -2.11
C LEU A 113 4.98 1.56 -0.93
N ARG A 114 3.88 1.90 -0.22
CA ARG A 114 3.43 1.09 0.92
C ARG A 114 2.88 -0.27 0.48
N THR A 115 2.25 -0.35 -0.71
CA THR A 115 1.73 -1.62 -1.24
C THR A 115 2.87 -2.61 -1.49
N CYS A 116 3.95 -2.21 -2.15
CA CYS A 116 5.09 -3.11 -2.34
C CYS A 116 5.84 -3.37 -1.02
N ALA A 117 5.88 -2.41 -0.09
CA ALA A 117 6.46 -2.59 1.24
C ALA A 117 5.68 -3.62 2.07
N THR A 118 4.34 -3.62 1.99
CA THR A 118 3.48 -4.63 2.63
C THR A 118 3.70 -6.02 2.02
N SER A 119 3.72 -6.13 0.68
CA SER A 119 4.03 -7.40 0.00
C SER A 119 5.42 -7.92 0.41
N LEU A 120 6.42 -7.05 0.49
CA LEU A 120 7.77 -7.38 0.96
C LEU A 120 7.76 -7.88 2.42
N MET A 121 7.07 -7.18 3.30
CA MET A 121 6.94 -7.55 4.71
C MET A 121 6.29 -8.94 4.86
N ALA A 122 5.20 -9.18 4.14
CA ALA A 122 4.54 -10.48 4.14
C ALA A 122 5.45 -11.60 3.59
N ALA A 123 6.11 -11.36 2.45
CA ALA A 123 7.02 -12.33 1.87
C ALA A 123 8.24 -12.66 2.75
N ARG A 124 8.79 -11.68 3.49
CA ARG A 124 9.85 -11.92 4.49
C ARG A 124 9.41 -12.90 5.58
N ALA A 125 8.13 -12.91 5.94
CA ALA A 125 7.57 -13.79 6.96
C ALA A 125 7.08 -15.14 6.41
N LEU A 126 6.69 -15.19 5.13
CA LEU A 126 5.91 -16.30 4.56
C LEU A 126 6.64 -17.05 3.44
N ALA A 127 7.54 -16.41 2.71
CA ALA A 127 8.29 -17.09 1.64
C ALA A 127 9.36 -18.03 2.22
N ARG A 128 9.75 -19.03 1.45
CA ARG A 128 10.87 -19.91 1.81
C ARG A 128 12.20 -19.15 1.75
N PRO A 129 13.20 -19.50 2.56
CA PRO A 129 14.53 -18.91 2.43
C PRO A 129 15.18 -19.21 1.06
N GLY A 130 16.00 -18.30 0.57
CA GLY A 130 16.78 -18.49 -0.64
C GLY A 130 16.01 -18.36 -1.95
N THR A 131 14.86 -17.63 -1.94
CA THR A 131 14.10 -17.28 -3.14
C THR A 131 14.97 -16.51 -4.13
N ARG A 132 14.84 -16.84 -5.42
CA ARG A 132 15.62 -16.23 -6.51
C ARG A 132 14.78 -15.78 -7.68
N ARG A 133 13.64 -16.43 -7.90
CA ARG A 133 12.77 -16.19 -9.04
C ARG A 133 11.38 -15.77 -8.63
N MET A 134 10.91 -14.69 -9.24
CA MET A 134 9.55 -14.14 -9.04
C MET A 134 8.79 -14.16 -10.36
N ALA A 135 7.51 -14.52 -10.31
CA ALA A 135 6.54 -14.24 -11.36
C ALA A 135 5.80 -12.94 -11.03
N LEU A 136 5.69 -12.03 -11.98
CA LEU A 136 4.95 -10.78 -11.84
C LEU A 136 3.87 -10.70 -12.91
N ILE A 137 2.62 -10.83 -12.48
CA ILE A 137 1.44 -10.86 -13.35
C ILE A 137 0.66 -9.56 -13.20
N GLY A 138 0.55 -8.81 -14.29
CA GLY A 138 0.13 -7.41 -14.29
C GLY A 138 1.34 -6.48 -14.20
N ASN A 139 1.63 -5.76 -15.31
CA ASN A 139 2.79 -4.88 -15.38
C ASN A 139 2.36 -3.40 -15.46
N GLY A 140 1.32 -3.08 -14.68
CA GLY A 140 0.78 -1.73 -14.51
C GLY A 140 1.52 -0.91 -13.44
N ALA A 141 0.79 0.00 -12.78
CA ALA A 141 1.34 1.01 -11.87
C ALA A 141 2.13 0.47 -10.66
N GLN A 142 1.90 -0.78 -10.24
CA GLN A 142 2.57 -1.40 -9.10
C GLN A 142 3.85 -2.17 -9.48
N SER A 143 4.03 -2.49 -10.74
CA SER A 143 4.99 -3.51 -11.17
C SER A 143 6.45 -3.17 -10.87
N GLU A 144 6.89 -1.94 -11.15
CA GLU A 144 8.26 -1.50 -10.88
C GLU A 144 8.57 -1.49 -9.38
N PHE A 145 7.61 -1.05 -8.56
CA PHE A 145 7.74 -1.02 -7.10
C PHE A 145 7.86 -2.43 -6.52
N GLN A 146 6.98 -3.35 -6.93
CA GLN A 146 7.04 -4.75 -6.53
C GLN A 146 8.38 -5.38 -6.95
N ALA A 147 8.76 -5.24 -8.21
CA ALA A 147 10.01 -5.77 -8.74
C ALA A 147 11.23 -5.29 -7.95
N LEU A 148 11.30 -3.99 -7.69
CA LEU A 148 12.42 -3.38 -6.97
C LEU A 148 12.46 -3.79 -5.50
N ALA A 149 11.31 -3.85 -4.83
CA ALA A 149 11.20 -4.30 -3.44
C ALA A 149 11.76 -5.71 -3.26
N PHE A 150 11.33 -6.64 -4.09
CA PHE A 150 11.75 -8.05 -3.99
C PHE A 150 13.19 -8.27 -4.42
N HIS A 151 13.65 -7.58 -5.46
CA HIS A 151 15.06 -7.62 -5.87
C HIS A 151 15.98 -7.10 -4.77
N SER A 152 15.70 -5.91 -4.25
CA SER A 152 16.61 -5.24 -3.31
C SER A 152 16.62 -5.87 -1.92
N HIS A 153 15.53 -6.52 -1.48
CA HIS A 153 15.37 -6.91 -0.09
C HIS A 153 15.13 -8.42 0.16
N LEU A 154 14.85 -9.19 -0.90
CA LEU A 154 14.71 -10.65 -0.82
C LEU A 154 15.69 -11.40 -1.72
N GLY A 155 16.50 -10.69 -2.51
CA GLY A 155 17.51 -11.28 -3.37
C GLY A 155 16.94 -11.94 -4.62
N ILE A 156 15.77 -11.49 -5.11
CA ILE A 156 15.23 -11.94 -6.39
C ILE A 156 16.15 -11.46 -7.52
N GLU A 157 16.64 -12.41 -8.31
CA GLU A 157 17.57 -12.18 -9.41
C GLU A 157 16.87 -12.19 -10.77
N GLU A 158 15.77 -12.95 -10.90
CA GLU A 158 15.00 -13.07 -12.12
C GLU A 158 13.51 -12.82 -11.86
N ILE A 159 12.90 -11.95 -12.68
CA ILE A 159 11.45 -11.73 -12.74
C ILE A 159 10.94 -12.19 -14.09
N ALA A 160 10.05 -13.19 -14.09
CA ALA A 160 9.24 -13.56 -15.23
C ALA A 160 7.97 -12.70 -15.25
N ALA A 161 7.92 -11.73 -16.16
CA ALA A 161 6.85 -10.74 -16.23
C ALA A 161 5.86 -11.09 -17.34
N TYR A 162 4.56 -11.01 -17.03
CA TYR A 162 3.48 -11.19 -17.98
C TYR A 162 2.39 -10.14 -17.78
N ASP A 163 1.94 -9.57 -18.89
CA ASP A 163 0.76 -8.70 -18.97
C ASP A 163 0.03 -8.98 -20.29
N VAL A 164 -1.28 -8.77 -20.31
CA VAL A 164 -2.10 -8.86 -21.54
C VAL A 164 -1.77 -7.72 -22.50
N ASP A 165 -1.28 -6.57 -21.99
CA ASP A 165 -0.67 -5.48 -22.77
C ASP A 165 0.85 -5.67 -22.87
N PRO A 166 1.39 -6.09 -24.03
CA PRO A 166 2.84 -6.24 -24.20
C PRO A 166 3.62 -4.94 -23.95
N LEU A 167 3.02 -3.78 -24.20
CA LEU A 167 3.67 -2.49 -23.99
C LEU A 167 3.87 -2.19 -22.49
N ALA A 168 3.03 -2.72 -21.61
CA ALA A 168 3.21 -2.63 -20.18
C ALA A 168 4.50 -3.33 -19.74
N THR A 169 4.72 -4.57 -20.22
CA THR A 169 5.96 -5.31 -19.95
C THR A 169 7.20 -4.60 -20.53
N GLU A 170 7.09 -4.00 -21.71
CA GLU A 170 8.18 -3.21 -22.28
C GLU A 170 8.53 -1.98 -21.46
N ARG A 171 7.52 -1.30 -20.91
CA ARG A 171 7.73 -0.17 -19.98
C ARG A 171 8.46 -0.62 -18.72
N LEU A 172 8.01 -1.71 -18.09
CA LEU A 172 8.66 -2.31 -16.93
C LEU A 172 10.15 -2.58 -17.18
N ILE A 173 10.47 -3.28 -18.28
CA ILE A 173 11.87 -3.62 -18.65
C ILE A 173 12.70 -2.33 -18.82
N ARG A 174 12.16 -1.34 -19.54
CA ARG A 174 12.85 -0.07 -19.78
C ARG A 174 13.07 0.72 -18.49
N ASN A 175 12.05 0.80 -17.63
CA ASN A 175 12.11 1.59 -16.40
C ASN A 175 13.08 0.97 -15.39
N LEU A 176 13.25 -0.34 -15.38
CA LEU A 176 14.17 -1.05 -14.49
C LEU A 176 15.56 -1.33 -15.10
N ALA A 177 15.86 -0.81 -16.29
CA ALA A 177 17.16 -0.95 -16.92
C ALA A 177 18.34 -0.38 -16.10
N ALA A 178 18.06 0.52 -15.15
CA ALA A 178 19.05 1.06 -14.22
C ALA A 178 19.52 0.04 -13.16
N TRP A 179 18.84 -1.11 -13.02
CA TRP A 179 19.20 -2.20 -12.11
C TRP A 179 19.69 -3.43 -12.88
N PRO A 180 20.93 -3.45 -13.39
CA PRO A 180 21.44 -4.50 -14.28
C PRO A 180 21.57 -5.87 -13.60
N SER A 181 21.57 -5.92 -12.28
CA SER A 181 21.55 -7.16 -11.48
C SER A 181 20.18 -7.85 -11.47
N LEU A 182 19.11 -7.15 -11.86
CA LEU A 182 17.77 -7.70 -11.98
C LEU A 182 17.49 -8.10 -13.43
N LYS A 183 17.35 -9.40 -13.66
CA LYS A 183 16.97 -9.94 -14.96
C LYS A 183 15.45 -9.99 -15.10
N ILE A 184 14.87 -9.27 -16.05
CA ILE A 184 13.44 -9.35 -16.38
C ILE A 184 13.26 -10.14 -17.67
N VAL A 185 12.47 -11.21 -17.58
CA VAL A 185 12.16 -12.10 -18.70
C VAL A 185 10.69 -11.94 -19.07
N ARG A 186 10.41 -11.59 -20.32
CA ARG A 186 9.03 -11.57 -20.81
C ARG A 186 8.52 -13.00 -20.94
N ALA A 187 7.42 -13.31 -20.29
CA ALA A 187 6.67 -14.55 -20.48
C ALA A 187 5.56 -14.36 -21.54
N SER A 188 5.18 -15.44 -22.19
CA SER A 188 4.10 -15.45 -23.20
C SER A 188 2.73 -15.76 -22.62
N SER A 189 2.68 -16.17 -21.33
CA SER A 189 1.46 -16.46 -20.59
C SER A 189 1.71 -16.45 -19.09
N THR A 190 0.63 -16.37 -18.29
CA THR A 190 0.69 -16.53 -16.83
C THR A 190 1.38 -17.84 -16.45
N ALA A 191 0.96 -18.97 -17.03
CA ALA A 191 1.53 -20.29 -16.75
C ALA A 191 3.05 -20.34 -17.03
N GLN A 192 3.52 -19.70 -18.10
CA GLN A 192 4.96 -19.62 -18.38
C GLN A 192 5.70 -18.77 -17.34
N ALA A 193 5.12 -17.66 -16.90
CA ALA A 193 5.73 -16.81 -15.89
C ALA A 193 5.85 -17.53 -14.53
N VAL A 194 4.80 -18.20 -14.12
CA VAL A 194 4.69 -18.87 -12.80
C VAL A 194 5.58 -20.11 -12.68
N ARG A 195 5.83 -20.82 -13.78
CA ARG A 195 6.64 -22.06 -13.75
C ARG A 195 8.01 -21.86 -13.11
N GLY A 196 8.29 -22.58 -12.03
CA GLY A 196 9.54 -22.52 -11.26
C GLY A 196 9.73 -21.22 -10.50
N ALA A 197 8.69 -20.40 -10.29
CA ALA A 197 8.79 -19.22 -9.46
C ALA A 197 8.75 -19.59 -7.97
N ASP A 198 9.60 -18.93 -7.18
CA ASP A 198 9.56 -19.02 -5.71
C ASP A 198 8.44 -18.15 -5.15
N ILE A 199 8.23 -17.00 -5.79
CA ILE A 199 7.22 -15.99 -5.42
C ILE A 199 6.40 -15.65 -6.65
N VAL A 200 5.08 -15.59 -6.48
CA VAL A 200 4.15 -15.13 -7.51
C VAL A 200 3.43 -13.90 -6.98
N THR A 201 3.46 -12.79 -7.72
CA THR A 201 2.70 -11.59 -7.38
C THR A 201 1.71 -11.27 -8.49
N THR A 202 0.43 -11.21 -8.15
CA THR A 202 -0.65 -10.77 -9.04
C THR A 202 -1.07 -9.36 -8.67
N VAL A 203 -1.01 -8.43 -9.65
CA VAL A 203 -1.34 -7.00 -9.47
C VAL A 203 -2.11 -6.47 -10.68
N THR A 204 -3.08 -7.26 -11.17
CA THR A 204 -3.86 -6.88 -12.34
C THR A 204 -4.95 -5.85 -12.00
N ALA A 205 -5.34 -5.04 -12.96
CA ALA A 205 -6.31 -3.96 -12.76
C ALA A 205 -7.72 -4.28 -13.28
N ASP A 206 -7.96 -5.47 -13.82
CA ASP A 206 -9.28 -5.87 -14.32
C ASP A 206 -10.27 -5.98 -13.14
N LYS A 207 -11.47 -5.46 -13.32
CA LYS A 207 -12.53 -5.45 -12.28
C LYS A 207 -13.54 -6.59 -12.44
N THR A 208 -13.16 -7.67 -13.09
CA THR A 208 -14.00 -8.86 -13.26
C THR A 208 -13.47 -10.03 -12.42
N TYR A 209 -14.31 -11.03 -12.21
CA TYR A 209 -13.83 -12.35 -11.77
C TYR A 209 -12.93 -12.93 -12.87
N ALA A 210 -11.68 -12.52 -12.88
CA ALA A 210 -10.69 -13.00 -13.85
C ALA A 210 -9.78 -14.00 -13.13
N THR A 211 -9.94 -15.28 -13.38
CA THR A 211 -9.00 -16.29 -12.87
C THR A 211 -7.64 -16.11 -13.53
N ILE A 212 -6.70 -15.56 -12.80
CA ILE A 212 -5.32 -15.32 -13.23
C ILE A 212 -4.44 -16.53 -12.91
N LEU A 213 -4.61 -17.11 -11.70
CA LEU A 213 -3.89 -18.31 -11.27
C LEU A 213 -4.86 -19.48 -11.12
N THR A 214 -4.50 -20.60 -11.72
CA THR A 214 -5.23 -21.87 -11.63
C THR A 214 -4.41 -22.92 -10.86
N PRO A 215 -5.04 -23.99 -10.30
CA PRO A 215 -4.34 -24.99 -9.49
C PRO A 215 -3.17 -25.69 -10.19
N ASP A 216 -3.25 -25.89 -11.49
CA ASP A 216 -2.21 -26.51 -12.31
C ASP A 216 -0.94 -25.67 -12.47
N MET A 217 -0.98 -24.38 -12.11
CA MET A 217 0.16 -23.48 -12.09
C MET A 217 0.92 -23.49 -10.76
N ILE A 218 0.33 -24.06 -9.69
CA ILE A 218 0.87 -23.94 -8.33
C ILE A 218 1.86 -25.07 -8.06
N GLU A 219 3.06 -24.71 -7.67
CA GLU A 219 4.13 -25.64 -7.30
C GLU A 219 4.37 -25.64 -5.79
N PRO A 220 4.81 -26.76 -5.20
CA PRO A 220 5.14 -26.80 -3.77
C PRO A 220 6.17 -25.74 -3.35
N GLY A 221 5.93 -25.11 -2.20
CA GLY A 221 6.81 -24.11 -1.63
C GLY A 221 6.66 -22.70 -2.18
N MET A 222 5.78 -22.45 -3.13
CA MET A 222 5.48 -21.11 -3.64
C MET A 222 4.94 -20.20 -2.53
N HIS A 223 5.29 -18.93 -2.63
CA HIS A 223 4.61 -17.84 -1.92
C HIS A 223 3.85 -16.98 -2.93
N ILE A 224 2.58 -16.71 -2.67
CA ILE A 224 1.70 -15.95 -3.57
C ILE A 224 1.30 -14.65 -2.85
N ASN A 225 1.60 -13.49 -3.46
CA ASN A 225 1.02 -12.21 -3.10
C ASN A 225 -0.14 -11.93 -4.06
N ALA A 226 -1.36 -12.08 -3.59
CA ALA A 226 -2.56 -11.72 -4.32
C ALA A 226 -2.94 -10.28 -3.97
N VAL A 227 -2.54 -9.33 -4.80
CA VAL A 227 -2.66 -7.89 -4.52
C VAL A 227 -3.72 -7.22 -5.40
N GLY A 228 -4.09 -7.86 -6.48
CA GLY A 228 -5.05 -7.27 -7.42
C GLY A 228 -6.51 -7.48 -7.07
N GLY A 229 -6.86 -8.45 -6.24
CA GLY A 229 -8.20 -8.65 -5.67
C GLY A 229 -8.43 -7.66 -4.53
N ASP A 230 -8.93 -6.46 -4.81
CA ASP A 230 -8.98 -5.34 -3.87
C ASP A 230 -10.35 -4.65 -3.79
N CYS A 231 -11.39 -5.29 -4.30
CA CYS A 231 -12.75 -4.77 -4.22
C CYS A 231 -13.80 -5.89 -4.38
N PRO A 232 -15.06 -5.66 -3.94
CA PRO A 232 -16.13 -6.65 -4.13
C PRO A 232 -16.31 -7.04 -5.58
N GLY A 233 -16.39 -8.33 -5.84
CA GLY A 233 -16.57 -8.89 -7.19
C GLY A 233 -15.30 -9.02 -8.02
N LYS A 234 -14.13 -8.72 -7.46
CA LYS A 234 -12.84 -8.90 -8.13
C LYS A 234 -12.00 -9.96 -7.42
N THR A 235 -11.63 -11.00 -8.14
CA THR A 235 -10.71 -12.05 -7.67
C THR A 235 -9.70 -12.35 -8.76
N GLU A 236 -8.52 -12.79 -8.39
CA GLU A 236 -7.44 -13.19 -9.30
C GLU A 236 -7.10 -14.69 -9.18
N LEU A 237 -7.40 -15.29 -8.02
CA LEU A 237 -7.09 -16.69 -7.76
C LEU A 237 -8.33 -17.59 -7.97
N HIS A 238 -8.10 -18.76 -8.55
CA HIS A 238 -9.11 -19.82 -8.52
C HIS A 238 -9.33 -20.28 -7.06
N GLU A 239 -10.55 -20.64 -6.67
CA GLU A 239 -10.86 -21.07 -5.31
C GLU A 239 -10.00 -22.25 -4.83
N ASP A 240 -9.64 -23.18 -5.71
CA ASP A 240 -8.78 -24.31 -5.38
C ASP A 240 -7.31 -23.92 -5.17
N VAL A 241 -6.86 -22.77 -5.65
CA VAL A 241 -5.56 -22.20 -5.28
C VAL A 241 -5.58 -21.79 -3.81
N LEU A 242 -6.66 -21.15 -3.36
CA LEU A 242 -6.83 -20.79 -1.94
C LEU A 242 -6.89 -22.05 -1.05
N ARG A 243 -7.53 -23.14 -1.52
CA ARG A 243 -7.58 -24.42 -0.79
C ARG A 243 -6.23 -25.15 -0.75
N ALA A 244 -5.39 -24.93 -1.75
CA ALA A 244 -4.07 -25.58 -1.83
C ALA A 244 -3.01 -24.92 -0.92
N GLY A 245 -3.25 -23.69 -0.45
CA GLY A 245 -2.32 -22.92 0.35
C GLY A 245 -2.84 -22.56 1.74
N ARG A 246 -1.92 -22.09 2.59
CA ARG A 246 -2.27 -21.43 3.84
C ARG A 246 -2.44 -19.94 3.56
N VAL A 247 -3.65 -19.41 3.84
CA VAL A 247 -4.04 -18.04 3.49
C VAL A 247 -3.83 -17.11 4.68
N PHE A 248 -3.14 -15.98 4.43
CA PHE A 248 -2.87 -14.91 5.37
C PHE A 248 -3.52 -13.62 4.88
N VAL A 249 -4.03 -12.82 5.81
CA VAL A 249 -4.75 -11.58 5.53
C VAL A 249 -4.27 -10.45 6.44
N GLU A 250 -4.47 -9.19 6.02
CA GLU A 250 -4.21 -8.04 6.88
C GLU A 250 -5.29 -7.92 7.98
N TYR A 251 -6.54 -7.87 7.55
CA TYR A 251 -7.71 -7.71 8.43
C TYR A 251 -8.88 -8.53 7.88
N GLU A 252 -9.14 -9.68 8.48
CA GLU A 252 -10.12 -10.65 7.99
C GLU A 252 -11.50 -10.05 7.66
N PRO A 253 -12.12 -9.18 8.51
CA PRO A 253 -13.43 -8.62 8.23
C PRO A 253 -13.51 -7.83 6.92
N GLN A 254 -12.41 -7.16 6.50
CA GLN A 254 -12.33 -6.44 5.24
C GLN A 254 -11.98 -7.37 4.08
N THR A 255 -10.99 -8.27 4.26
CA THR A 255 -10.57 -9.19 3.19
C THR A 255 -11.69 -10.14 2.77
N ARG A 256 -12.59 -10.52 3.68
CA ARG A 256 -13.82 -11.30 3.36
C ARG A 256 -14.76 -10.61 2.37
N ILE A 257 -14.70 -9.28 2.29
CA ILE A 257 -15.56 -8.48 1.40
C ILE A 257 -14.85 -8.20 0.07
N GLU A 258 -13.55 -8.01 0.08
CA GLU A 258 -12.80 -7.40 -1.01
C GLU A 258 -11.69 -8.27 -1.59
N GLY A 259 -11.13 -9.20 -0.80
CA GLY A 259 -10.01 -10.06 -1.19
C GLY A 259 -10.43 -11.29 -2.00
N ASP A 260 -9.46 -12.09 -2.39
CA ASP A 260 -9.72 -13.36 -3.10
C ASP A 260 -10.56 -14.32 -2.27
N ILE A 261 -10.49 -14.28 -0.92
CA ILE A 261 -11.31 -15.11 -0.03
C ILE A 261 -12.80 -14.76 -0.03
N GLN A 262 -13.24 -13.65 -0.65
CA GLN A 262 -14.66 -13.32 -0.80
C GLN A 262 -15.47 -14.44 -1.51
N GLN A 263 -14.81 -15.26 -2.33
CA GLN A 263 -15.42 -16.41 -3.02
C GLN A 263 -15.51 -17.66 -2.16
N MET A 264 -14.92 -17.65 -0.95
CA MET A 264 -14.87 -18.80 -0.05
C MET A 264 -16.01 -18.75 0.98
N PRO A 265 -16.42 -19.92 1.54
CA PRO A 265 -17.35 -19.95 2.67
C PRO A 265 -16.84 -19.17 3.87
N ALA A 266 -17.74 -18.65 4.71
CA ALA A 266 -17.38 -17.85 5.89
C ALA A 266 -16.44 -18.58 6.85
N GLU A 267 -16.53 -19.91 6.90
CA GLU A 267 -15.73 -20.78 7.77
C GLU A 267 -14.35 -21.13 7.18
N PHE A 268 -14.07 -20.70 5.95
CA PHE A 268 -12.77 -20.95 5.33
C PHE A 268 -11.65 -20.38 6.20
N PRO A 269 -10.64 -21.21 6.61
CA PRO A 269 -9.65 -20.81 7.55
C PRO A 269 -8.67 -19.80 6.93
N VAL A 270 -8.47 -18.69 7.62
CA VAL A 270 -7.44 -17.68 7.31
C VAL A 270 -6.64 -17.35 8.55
N VAL A 271 -5.49 -16.75 8.36
CA VAL A 271 -4.55 -16.38 9.43
C VAL A 271 -4.29 -14.87 9.36
N ASP A 272 -4.52 -14.18 10.46
CA ASP A 272 -4.11 -12.78 10.58
C ASP A 272 -2.58 -12.66 10.52
N LEU A 273 -2.06 -11.90 9.58
CA LEU A 273 -0.63 -11.72 9.36
C LEU A 273 0.08 -11.15 10.59
N TRP A 274 -0.56 -10.24 11.33
CA TRP A 274 0.01 -9.65 12.54
C TRP A 274 0.43 -10.68 13.59
N ARG A 275 -0.28 -11.81 13.68
CA ARG A 275 0.04 -12.89 14.62
C ARG A 275 1.35 -13.60 14.28
N VAL A 276 1.64 -13.71 12.98
CA VAL A 276 2.92 -14.24 12.48
C VAL A 276 4.02 -13.23 12.77
N LEU A 277 3.81 -11.96 12.48
CA LEU A 277 4.79 -10.89 12.69
C LEU A 277 5.12 -10.69 14.17
N ALA A 278 4.15 -10.90 15.06
CA ALA A 278 4.32 -10.88 16.52
C ALA A 278 4.93 -12.19 17.06
N GLY A 279 5.21 -13.19 16.22
CA GLY A 279 5.78 -14.47 16.66
C GLY A 279 4.81 -15.38 17.41
N SER A 280 3.50 -15.09 17.41
CA SER A 280 2.49 -15.88 18.12
C SER A 280 2.17 -17.21 17.43
N ILE A 281 2.33 -17.25 16.12
CA ILE A 281 2.12 -18.43 15.28
C ILE A 281 3.17 -18.48 14.16
N PRO A 282 3.53 -19.67 13.64
CA PRO A 282 4.43 -19.77 12.50
C PRO A 282 3.76 -19.25 11.22
N GLY A 283 4.53 -18.58 10.37
CA GLY A 283 4.11 -18.21 9.02
C GLY A 283 4.09 -19.43 8.11
N ARG A 284 5.26 -19.88 7.72
CA ARG A 284 5.47 -21.12 6.95
C ARG A 284 5.82 -22.26 7.89
N GLU A 285 5.21 -23.44 7.71
CA GLU A 285 5.42 -24.61 8.57
C GLU A 285 6.43 -25.60 7.97
N ASP A 286 6.49 -25.68 6.63
CA ASP A 286 7.48 -26.52 5.93
C ASP A 286 7.87 -25.93 4.56
N ALA A 287 8.91 -26.48 3.95
CA ALA A 287 9.47 -25.98 2.70
C ALA A 287 8.54 -26.17 1.48
N ASN A 288 7.63 -27.13 1.51
CA ASN A 288 6.70 -27.43 0.42
C ASN A 288 5.35 -26.72 0.57
N GLN A 289 5.06 -26.17 1.74
CA GLN A 289 3.81 -25.47 1.98
C GLN A 289 3.67 -24.30 1.02
N VAL A 290 2.52 -24.17 0.38
CA VAL A 290 2.12 -22.97 -0.35
C VAL A 290 1.58 -21.96 0.64
N THR A 291 2.08 -20.73 0.59
CA THR A 291 1.59 -19.62 1.41
C THR A 291 0.99 -18.55 0.52
N ILE A 292 -0.16 -18.02 0.89
CA ILE A 292 -0.90 -17.02 0.11
C ILE A 292 -1.15 -15.83 1.01
N PHE A 293 -0.72 -14.66 0.59
CA PHE A 293 -1.07 -13.39 1.21
C PHE A 293 -2.15 -12.72 0.36
N ASP A 294 -3.39 -12.76 0.84
CA ASP A 294 -4.55 -12.12 0.21
C ASP A 294 -4.64 -10.67 0.70
N SER A 295 -4.06 -9.77 -0.09
CA SER A 295 -3.79 -8.38 0.26
C SER A 295 -4.77 -7.44 -0.42
N VAL A 296 -5.60 -6.80 0.37
CA VAL A 296 -6.56 -5.77 -0.09
C VAL A 296 -6.09 -4.36 0.24
N GLY A 297 -5.02 -4.24 1.02
CA GLY A 297 -4.53 -2.98 1.60
C GLY A 297 -5.40 -2.50 2.76
N PHE A 298 -4.79 -2.24 3.89
CA PHE A 298 -5.47 -1.90 5.12
C PHE A 298 -5.03 -0.54 5.68
N ALA A 299 -5.92 0.12 6.43
CA ALA A 299 -5.67 1.46 6.97
C ALA A 299 -4.41 1.59 7.83
N LEU A 300 -3.98 0.50 8.49
CA LEU A 300 -2.76 0.49 9.31
C LEU A 300 -1.51 0.71 8.46
N GLU A 301 -1.47 0.22 7.23
CA GLU A 301 -0.34 0.44 6.31
C GLU A 301 -0.25 1.90 5.90
N ASP A 302 -1.40 2.56 5.70
CA ASP A 302 -1.47 3.99 5.39
C ASP A 302 -1.08 4.85 6.59
N TYR A 303 -1.44 4.42 7.81
CA TYR A 303 -0.96 5.01 9.06
C TYR A 303 0.56 4.94 9.16
N SER A 304 1.12 3.77 8.95
CA SER A 304 2.58 3.55 8.97
C SER A 304 3.28 4.41 7.94
N ALA A 305 2.72 4.51 6.74
CA ALA A 305 3.26 5.35 5.67
C ALA A 305 3.22 6.84 6.04
N LEU A 306 2.10 7.33 6.58
CA LEU A 306 1.98 8.72 7.04
C LEU A 306 2.94 9.02 8.19
N ARG A 307 3.09 8.11 9.15
CA ARG A 307 4.03 8.22 10.26
C ARG A 307 5.47 8.30 9.74
N TYR A 308 5.86 7.36 8.89
CA TYR A 308 7.20 7.30 8.31
C TYR A 308 7.51 8.55 7.46
N VAL A 309 6.58 8.97 6.59
CA VAL A 309 6.73 10.19 5.78
C VAL A 309 6.87 11.42 6.67
N HIS A 310 6.09 11.54 7.76
CA HIS A 310 6.20 12.64 8.69
C HIS A 310 7.59 12.70 9.34
N GLU A 311 8.07 11.57 9.87
CA GLU A 311 9.38 11.44 10.51
C GLU A 311 10.53 11.79 9.54
N GLN A 312 10.48 11.27 8.30
CA GLN A 312 11.49 11.56 7.29
C GLN A 312 11.43 13.03 6.82
N ALA A 313 10.24 13.57 6.67
CA ALA A 313 10.07 14.98 6.28
C ALA A 313 10.56 15.95 7.38
N GLU A 314 10.40 15.59 8.65
CA GLU A 314 11.00 16.34 9.76
C GLU A 314 12.53 16.26 9.75
N ALA A 315 13.07 15.05 9.63
CA ALA A 315 14.52 14.82 9.63
C ALA A 315 15.24 15.53 8.46
N LEU A 316 14.59 15.65 7.31
CA LEU A 316 15.13 16.25 6.08
C LEU A 316 14.69 17.72 5.88
N ASP A 317 13.92 18.28 6.80
CA ASP A 317 13.32 19.62 6.68
C ASP A 317 12.56 19.84 5.35
N LEU A 318 11.71 18.86 5.01
CA LEU A 318 10.90 18.87 3.80
C LEU A 318 9.43 19.19 4.11
N GLY A 319 8.75 19.76 3.12
CA GLY A 319 7.35 20.16 3.22
C GLY A 319 7.18 21.64 3.54
N ILE A 320 5.94 22.06 3.62
CA ILE A 320 5.55 23.43 3.96
C ILE A 320 4.56 23.43 5.12
N GLY A 321 4.63 24.43 5.98
CA GLY A 321 3.62 24.64 7.01
C GLY A 321 2.38 25.30 6.44
N VAL A 322 1.21 24.73 6.68
CA VAL A 322 -0.09 25.30 6.31
C VAL A 322 -0.95 25.56 7.55
N GLU A 323 -1.65 26.68 7.55
CA GLU A 323 -2.61 27.02 8.61
C GLU A 323 -3.96 26.36 8.28
N LEU A 324 -4.17 25.10 8.73
CA LEU A 324 -5.45 24.40 8.55
C LEU A 324 -6.46 24.73 9.66
N VAL A 325 -5.97 25.14 10.82
CA VAL A 325 -6.79 25.46 11.99
C VAL A 325 -6.61 26.95 12.28
N PRO A 326 -7.71 27.72 12.41
CA PRO A 326 -7.62 29.13 12.76
C PRO A 326 -7.04 29.31 14.18
N TRP A 327 -6.12 30.25 14.32
CA TRP A 327 -5.57 30.65 15.60
C TRP A 327 -6.12 32.02 16.00
N GLY A 328 -6.58 32.14 17.26
CA GLY A 328 -6.91 33.43 17.85
C GLY A 328 -5.65 34.26 18.09
N GLU A 329 -5.72 35.58 17.88
CA GLU A 329 -4.63 36.51 18.20
C GLU A 329 -4.42 36.70 19.72
N HIS A 330 -5.33 36.19 20.56
CA HIS A 330 -5.30 36.27 22.02
C HIS A 330 -5.46 34.90 22.66
N ASP A 331 -4.74 34.65 23.73
CA ASP A 331 -4.67 33.35 24.44
C ASP A 331 -6.04 32.81 24.94
N ASP A 332 -7.09 33.65 24.94
CA ASP A 332 -8.41 33.31 25.42
C ASP A 332 -9.47 33.08 24.32
N ASP A 333 -9.15 33.33 23.03
CA ASP A 333 -10.12 33.36 21.93
C ASP A 333 -9.76 32.41 20.78
N ASN A 334 -9.83 31.10 21.00
CA ASN A 334 -9.88 30.10 19.93
C ASN A 334 -11.29 30.06 19.26
N ASP A 335 -11.94 31.21 19.11
CA ASP A 335 -13.30 31.27 18.60
C ASP A 335 -13.29 31.41 17.06
N PRO A 336 -13.94 30.50 16.31
CA PRO A 336 -14.17 30.65 14.87
C PRO A 336 -14.81 31.98 14.48
N LYS A 337 -15.40 32.70 15.41
CA LYS A 337 -15.95 34.05 15.23
C LYS A 337 -14.90 35.09 14.85
N ASP A 338 -13.61 34.81 15.06
CA ASP A 338 -12.53 35.65 14.51
C ASP A 338 -12.55 35.73 12.98
N LEU A 339 -13.24 34.80 12.32
CA LEU A 339 -13.54 34.91 10.89
C LEU A 339 -14.16 36.26 10.52
N PHE A 340 -15.00 36.84 11.39
CA PHE A 340 -15.62 38.15 11.19
C PHE A 340 -14.62 39.31 11.34
N ARG A 341 -13.49 39.13 12.04
CA ARG A 341 -12.40 40.11 12.11
C ARG A 341 -11.55 40.10 10.84
N TYR A 342 -11.30 38.92 10.25
CA TYR A 342 -10.56 38.80 8.98
C TYR A 342 -11.30 39.47 7.80
N THR A 343 -12.62 39.41 7.77
CA THR A 343 -13.42 40.06 6.71
C THR A 343 -13.49 41.58 6.84
N ARG A 344 -13.28 42.14 8.06
CA ARG A 344 -13.35 43.60 8.33
C ARG A 344 -12.06 44.36 8.07
N THR A 345 -10.91 43.71 8.16
CA THR A 345 -9.61 44.44 8.17
C THR A 345 -8.87 44.46 6.86
N GLY A 346 -9.35 43.76 5.81
CA GLY A 346 -8.68 43.75 4.50
C GLY A 346 -7.21 43.33 4.55
N LYS A 347 -6.73 42.83 5.70
CA LYS A 347 -5.34 42.42 5.86
C LYS A 347 -5.07 41.13 5.12
N SER A 348 -4.31 41.30 4.08
CA SER A 348 -3.71 40.33 3.20
C SER A 348 -3.28 39.02 3.90
N ARG A 349 -3.67 37.92 3.29
CA ARG A 349 -3.19 36.57 3.48
C ARG A 349 -1.71 36.54 3.81
N ARG A 350 -1.34 36.05 4.99
CA ARG A 350 0.05 35.68 5.26
C ARG A 350 0.41 34.52 4.35
N ALA A 351 1.50 34.71 3.63
CA ALA A 351 2.03 33.74 2.69
C ALA A 351 2.35 32.40 3.38
N ILE A 352 2.16 31.31 2.63
CA ILE A 352 2.72 29.99 2.92
C ILE A 352 4.15 30.18 3.42
N ARG A 353 4.44 29.81 4.67
CA ARG A 353 5.79 29.88 5.25
C ARG A 353 6.42 28.50 5.18
N LYS A 354 7.69 28.45 4.75
CA LYS A 354 8.53 27.28 4.97
C LYS A 354 8.64 27.04 6.48
N ILE A 355 8.53 25.79 6.89
CA ILE A 355 8.83 25.38 8.26
C ILE A 355 10.34 25.60 8.44
N ALA A 356 10.72 26.45 9.37
CA ALA A 356 12.13 26.71 9.71
C ALA A 356 12.63 25.71 10.74
#